data_699d097a3164cac4189bed5b06607a57
#
_entry.id   699d097a3164cac4189bed5b06607a57
#
_cell.length_a   1.000
_cell.length_b   1.000
_cell.length_c   1.000
_cell.angle_alpha   90.00
_cell.angle_beta   90.00
_cell.angle_gamma   90.00
#
_symmetry.space_group_name_H-M   'P 1'
#
loop_
_entity.id
_entity.type
_entity.pdbx_description
1 polymer ?
#
loop_
_entity_poly.entity_id
_entity_poly.type
_entity_poly.pdbx_seq_one_letter_code
_entity_poly.pdbx_strand_id
1 'polypeptide(L)'
;MLQCFYPDKYIVSTYQINFDRLYEQGYRGIIFDIDNTLVEHGAPADELSIALFRHLKELGFRIMLLSNNKEPRVKMFNDAVQVQYLFKAGKPGKAGYEQAMKKLGCNTGNTLFVGDQLFTDVWGARRCGIYSILVQPIARREEIQIVLKRYLEKIVLASYKRTCRKQGRIFLYKEDKDAD
;
A
#
# COMPACT_ATOMS: atom_id res chain seq x y z
N MET A 1 9.98 -0.18 20.40
CA MET A 1 8.92 0.85 20.26
C MET A 1 8.64 1.23 18.79
N LEU A 2 9.65 1.37 17.90
CA LEU A 2 9.40 1.73 16.46
C LEU A 2 8.92 0.57 15.57
N GLN A 3 8.98 -0.67 16.03
CA GLN A 3 8.66 -1.87 15.23
C GLN A 3 7.20 -1.92 14.75
N CYS A 4 6.28 -1.25 15.43
CA CYS A 4 4.87 -1.16 15.01
C CYS A 4 4.69 -0.42 13.67
N PHE A 5 5.68 0.37 13.25
CA PHE A 5 5.70 1.09 11.97
C PHE A 5 6.49 0.38 10.88
N TYR A 6 7.14 -0.75 11.17
CA TYR A 6 7.92 -1.45 10.16
C TYR A 6 6.99 -2.14 9.16
N PRO A 7 7.19 -1.95 7.86
CA PRO A 7 6.44 -2.71 6.86
C PRO A 7 6.90 -4.18 6.89
N ASP A 8 6.03 -5.07 6.44
CA ASP A 8 6.42 -6.46 6.22
C ASP A 8 7.36 -6.56 5.03
N LYS A 9 7.14 -5.71 3.99
CA LYS A 9 8.02 -5.57 2.84
C LYS A 9 8.15 -4.11 2.40
N TYR A 10 9.33 -3.72 1.90
CA TYR A 10 9.57 -2.38 1.32
C TYR A 10 10.09 -2.53 -0.11
N ILE A 11 9.38 -2.03 -1.09
CA ILE A 11 9.64 -2.18 -2.53
C ILE A 11 9.74 -0.80 -3.17
N VAL A 12 10.54 -0.66 -4.21
CA VAL A 12 10.74 0.62 -4.89
C VAL A 12 9.46 1.16 -5.54
N SER A 13 8.61 0.29 -6.08
CA SER A 13 7.39 0.70 -6.78
C SER A 13 6.30 -0.35 -6.64
N THR A 14 5.05 0.09 -6.63
CA THR A 14 3.87 -0.81 -6.72
C THR A 14 3.95 -1.72 -7.94
N TYR A 15 4.47 -1.20 -9.04
CA TYR A 15 4.58 -1.91 -10.32
C TYR A 15 5.69 -2.97 -10.37
N GLN A 16 6.48 -3.08 -9.29
CA GLN A 16 7.55 -4.08 -9.13
C GLN A 16 7.20 -5.17 -8.12
N ILE A 17 5.98 -5.13 -7.57
CA ILE A 17 5.46 -6.17 -6.69
C ILE A 17 5.10 -7.40 -7.54
N ASN A 18 5.57 -8.57 -7.12
CA ASN A 18 5.20 -9.85 -7.74
C ASN A 18 3.85 -10.33 -7.19
N PHE A 19 2.76 -9.83 -7.78
CA PHE A 19 1.41 -10.18 -7.37
C PHE A 19 1.03 -11.62 -7.71
N ASP A 20 1.59 -12.21 -8.77
CA ASP A 20 1.38 -13.61 -9.14
C ASP A 20 1.82 -14.51 -7.99
N ARG A 21 3.03 -14.30 -7.48
CA ARG A 21 3.55 -15.04 -6.33
C ARG A 21 2.72 -14.82 -5.06
N LEU A 22 2.27 -13.60 -4.80
CA LEU A 22 1.42 -13.31 -3.64
C LEU A 22 0.07 -14.04 -3.78
N TYR A 23 -0.47 -14.15 -4.98
CA TYR A 23 -1.67 -14.93 -5.23
C TYR A 23 -1.44 -16.43 -4.98
N GLU A 24 -0.32 -16.98 -5.44
CA GLU A 24 0.11 -18.36 -5.18
C GLU A 24 0.29 -18.63 -3.67
N GLN A 25 0.79 -17.65 -2.90
CA GLN A 25 0.92 -17.72 -1.45
C GLN A 25 -0.42 -17.65 -0.70
N GLY A 26 -1.55 -17.48 -1.39
CA GLY A 26 -2.87 -17.51 -0.80
C GLY A 26 -3.50 -16.14 -0.53
N TYR A 27 -2.84 -15.03 -0.88
CA TYR A 27 -3.48 -13.72 -0.80
C TYR A 27 -4.61 -13.62 -1.83
N ARG A 28 -5.72 -12.96 -1.44
CA ARG A 28 -6.93 -12.83 -2.26
C ARG A 28 -7.50 -11.42 -2.26
N GLY A 29 -7.22 -10.63 -1.25
CA GLY A 29 -7.62 -9.24 -1.11
C GLY A 29 -6.43 -8.29 -1.20
N ILE A 30 -6.57 -7.22 -1.98
CA ILE A 30 -5.59 -6.14 -2.01
C ILE A 30 -6.28 -4.81 -1.70
N ILE A 31 -5.72 -4.08 -0.75
CA ILE A 31 -6.13 -2.71 -0.44
C ILE A 31 -5.00 -1.78 -0.86
N PHE A 32 -5.30 -0.83 -1.75
CA PHE A 32 -4.34 0.18 -2.21
C PHE A 32 -4.65 1.56 -1.65
N ASP A 33 -3.61 2.29 -1.25
CA ASP A 33 -3.63 3.74 -1.32
C ASP A 33 -3.48 4.22 -2.78
N ILE A 34 -3.83 5.48 -3.08
CA ILE A 34 -3.81 6.00 -4.45
C ILE A 34 -2.62 6.95 -4.66
N ASP A 35 -2.63 8.08 -3.94
CA ASP A 35 -1.72 9.19 -4.18
C ASP A 35 -0.28 8.83 -3.80
N ASN A 36 0.67 9.03 -4.71
CA ASN A 36 2.07 8.62 -4.58
C ASN A 36 2.33 7.11 -4.45
N THR A 37 1.29 6.29 -4.46
CA THR A 37 1.35 4.81 -4.43
C THR A 37 1.12 4.21 -5.82
N LEU A 38 0.06 4.64 -6.49
CA LEU A 38 -0.33 4.16 -7.83
C LEU A 38 -0.06 5.21 -8.91
N VAL A 39 -0.30 6.49 -8.60
CA VAL A 39 -0.07 7.63 -9.47
C VAL A 39 0.46 8.80 -8.65
N GLU A 40 0.97 9.84 -9.29
CA GLU A 40 1.31 11.09 -8.62
C GLU A 40 0.09 11.71 -7.92
N HIS A 41 0.35 12.52 -6.90
CA HIS A 41 -0.73 13.17 -6.14
C HIS A 41 -1.68 13.95 -7.06
N GLY A 42 -2.96 13.63 -6.98
CA GLY A 42 -4.02 14.30 -7.76
C GLY A 42 -4.15 13.82 -9.21
N ALA A 43 -3.29 12.93 -9.70
CA ALA A 43 -3.38 12.43 -11.07
C ALA A 43 -4.51 11.38 -11.24
N PRO A 44 -5.15 11.32 -12.43
CA PRO A 44 -6.05 10.22 -12.78
C PRO A 44 -5.28 8.90 -12.94
N ALA A 45 -5.99 7.80 -13.12
CA ALA A 45 -5.35 6.54 -13.49
C ALA A 45 -4.64 6.67 -14.85
N ASP A 46 -3.44 6.14 -14.92
CA ASP A 46 -2.60 6.07 -16.12
C ASP A 46 -2.60 4.66 -16.73
N GLU A 47 -1.90 4.49 -17.86
CA GLU A 47 -1.83 3.21 -18.55
C GLU A 47 -1.21 2.11 -17.67
N LEU A 48 -0.23 2.44 -16.85
CA LEU A 48 0.43 1.48 -15.95
C LEU A 48 -0.52 0.99 -14.87
N SER A 49 -1.27 1.90 -14.24
CA SER A 49 -2.25 1.54 -13.22
C SER A 49 -3.41 0.74 -13.82
N ILE A 50 -3.91 1.13 -15.00
CA ILE A 50 -4.97 0.40 -15.71
C ILE A 50 -4.51 -1.03 -16.05
N ALA A 51 -3.30 -1.18 -16.59
CA ALA A 51 -2.74 -2.49 -16.90
C ALA A 51 -2.56 -3.37 -15.65
N LEU A 52 -2.04 -2.79 -14.56
CA LEU A 52 -1.90 -3.48 -13.28
C LEU A 52 -3.27 -3.99 -12.78
N PHE A 53 -4.27 -3.12 -12.74
CA PHE A 53 -5.60 -3.51 -12.22
C PHE A 53 -6.28 -4.57 -13.09
N ARG A 54 -6.06 -4.54 -14.41
CA ARG A 54 -6.51 -5.61 -15.31
C ARG A 54 -5.87 -6.94 -14.94
N HIS A 55 -4.55 -6.98 -14.85
CA HIS A 55 -3.79 -8.17 -14.46
C HIS A 55 -4.24 -8.74 -13.10
N LEU A 56 -4.40 -7.88 -12.09
CA LEU A 56 -4.86 -8.30 -10.77
C LEU A 56 -6.27 -8.92 -10.79
N LYS A 57 -7.18 -8.38 -11.62
CA LYS A 57 -8.51 -8.95 -11.82
C LYS A 57 -8.45 -10.30 -12.53
N GLU A 58 -7.59 -10.45 -13.53
CA GLU A 58 -7.36 -11.71 -14.26
C GLU A 58 -6.80 -12.80 -13.34
N LEU A 59 -5.90 -12.45 -12.40
CA LEU A 59 -5.42 -13.36 -11.35
C LEU A 59 -6.53 -13.77 -10.36
N GLY A 60 -7.60 -12.98 -10.25
CA GLY A 60 -8.70 -13.23 -9.32
C GLY A 60 -8.60 -12.50 -7.99
N PHE A 61 -7.76 -11.46 -7.87
CA PHE A 61 -7.76 -10.61 -6.69
C PHE A 61 -9.02 -9.77 -6.56
N ARG A 62 -9.48 -9.62 -5.33
CA ARG A 62 -10.50 -8.64 -4.93
C ARG A 62 -9.78 -7.35 -4.51
N ILE A 63 -10.13 -6.24 -5.14
CA ILE A 63 -9.35 -4.99 -5.02
C ILE A 63 -10.20 -3.91 -4.37
N MET A 64 -9.59 -3.15 -3.45
CA MET A 64 -10.18 -2.00 -2.78
C MET A 64 -9.22 -0.82 -2.83
N LEU A 65 -9.72 0.35 -3.17
CA LEU A 65 -9.01 1.62 -2.96
C LEU A 65 -9.39 2.17 -1.58
N LEU A 66 -8.41 2.57 -0.78
CA LEU A 66 -8.60 3.12 0.57
C LEU A 66 -7.87 4.45 0.71
N SER A 67 -8.60 5.56 0.62
CA SER A 67 -8.02 6.90 0.62
C SER A 67 -8.58 7.80 1.71
N ASN A 68 -7.73 8.67 2.28
CA ASN A 68 -8.16 9.75 3.17
C ASN A 68 -8.75 10.95 2.40
N ASN A 69 -8.63 10.96 1.09
CA ASN A 69 -9.14 12.02 0.24
C ASN A 69 -10.68 12.03 0.15
N LYS A 70 -11.20 13.12 -0.43
CA LYS A 70 -12.63 13.25 -0.72
C LYS A 70 -13.05 12.36 -1.89
N GLU A 71 -14.33 12.02 -1.94
CA GLU A 71 -14.90 11.12 -2.96
C GLU A 71 -14.57 11.53 -4.41
N PRO A 72 -14.68 12.81 -4.84
CA PRO A 72 -14.35 13.17 -6.23
C PRO A 72 -12.95 12.79 -6.65
N ARG A 73 -11.95 12.88 -5.74
CA ARG A 73 -10.57 12.45 -6.02
C ARG A 73 -10.48 10.94 -6.25
N VAL A 74 -11.13 10.16 -5.40
CA VAL A 74 -11.10 8.70 -5.49
C VAL A 74 -11.85 8.24 -6.76
N LYS A 75 -13.00 8.84 -7.05
CA LYS A 75 -13.76 8.55 -8.27
C LYS A 75 -12.97 8.84 -9.53
N MET A 76 -12.28 9.98 -9.60
CA MET A 76 -11.48 10.35 -10.78
C MET A 76 -10.43 9.27 -11.12
N PHE A 77 -9.80 8.66 -10.13
CA PHE A 77 -8.90 7.52 -10.36
C PHE A 77 -9.70 6.26 -10.71
N ASN A 78 -10.78 5.99 -9.98
CA ASN A 78 -11.55 4.75 -10.11
C ASN A 78 -12.34 4.64 -11.40
N ASP A 79 -12.64 5.75 -12.07
CA ASP A 79 -13.42 5.76 -13.33
C ASP A 79 -12.79 4.87 -14.42
N ALA A 80 -11.46 4.78 -14.44
CA ALA A 80 -10.75 3.93 -15.40
C ALA A 80 -10.53 2.49 -14.91
N VAL A 81 -10.36 2.27 -13.60
CA VAL A 81 -10.04 0.94 -13.06
C VAL A 81 -11.24 0.17 -12.52
N GLN A 82 -12.32 0.87 -12.15
CA GLN A 82 -13.63 0.32 -11.76
C GLN A 82 -13.54 -0.82 -10.72
N VAL A 83 -13.09 -0.48 -9.52
CA VAL A 83 -13.03 -1.36 -8.36
C VAL A 83 -13.82 -0.78 -7.17
N GLN A 84 -13.94 -1.52 -6.09
CA GLN A 84 -14.52 -0.99 -4.86
C GLN A 84 -13.60 0.07 -4.23
N TYR A 85 -14.18 1.06 -3.57
CA TYR A 85 -13.41 2.10 -2.89
C TYR A 85 -14.05 2.60 -1.60
N LEU A 86 -13.19 3.15 -0.73
CA LEU A 86 -13.56 3.92 0.45
C LEU A 86 -12.81 5.25 0.42
N PHE A 87 -13.53 6.32 0.52
CA PHE A 87 -13.01 7.68 0.66
C PHE A 87 -13.14 8.16 2.12
N LYS A 88 -12.41 9.21 2.51
CA LYS A 88 -12.36 9.70 3.90
C LYS A 88 -12.17 8.53 4.90
N ALA A 89 -11.30 7.61 4.56
CA ALA A 89 -11.14 6.33 5.27
C ALA A 89 -10.63 6.47 6.71
N GLY A 90 -10.13 7.64 7.10
CA GLY A 90 -9.65 7.92 8.45
C GLY A 90 -8.37 7.15 8.81
N LYS A 91 -7.52 6.81 7.82
CA LYS A 91 -6.22 6.20 8.07
C LYS A 91 -5.37 7.09 9.00
N PRO A 92 -4.70 6.54 10.03
CA PRO A 92 -4.45 5.13 10.34
C PRO A 92 -5.50 4.46 11.24
N GLY A 93 -6.71 4.99 11.38
CA GLY A 93 -7.80 4.36 12.13
C GLY A 93 -8.15 2.99 11.55
N LYS A 94 -8.52 2.01 12.42
CA LYS A 94 -8.79 0.64 11.99
C LYS A 94 -10.05 0.48 11.15
N ALA A 95 -11.07 1.30 11.40
CA ALA A 95 -12.42 1.13 10.81
C ALA A 95 -12.41 1.04 9.28
N GLY A 96 -11.61 1.88 8.59
CA GLY A 96 -11.50 1.84 7.12
C GLY A 96 -10.93 0.51 6.61
N TYR A 97 -9.89 -0.02 7.26
CA TYR A 97 -9.26 -1.29 6.88
C TYR A 97 -10.19 -2.50 7.13
N GLU A 98 -10.86 -2.52 8.29
CA GLU A 98 -11.82 -3.57 8.66
C GLU A 98 -13.02 -3.57 7.71
N GLN A 99 -13.54 -2.38 7.37
CA GLN A 99 -14.61 -2.22 6.40
C GLN A 99 -14.17 -2.68 5.00
N ALA A 100 -12.94 -2.37 4.59
CA ALA A 100 -12.38 -2.80 3.32
C ALA A 100 -12.31 -4.33 3.23
N MET A 101 -11.73 -5.00 4.25
CA MET A 101 -11.67 -6.46 4.30
C MET A 101 -13.07 -7.09 4.25
N LYS A 102 -14.02 -6.55 5.02
CA LYS A 102 -15.41 -7.04 5.04
C LYS A 102 -16.06 -6.94 3.65
N LYS A 103 -15.90 -5.80 2.97
CA LYS A 103 -16.44 -5.59 1.62
C LYS A 103 -15.79 -6.52 0.59
N LEU A 104 -14.49 -6.80 0.74
CA LEU A 104 -13.78 -7.75 -0.11
C LEU A 104 -14.13 -9.22 0.21
N GLY A 105 -14.80 -9.51 1.33
CA GLY A 105 -15.00 -10.86 1.81
C GLY A 105 -13.68 -11.58 2.10
N CYS A 106 -12.71 -10.83 2.64
CA CYS A 106 -11.37 -11.29 2.98
C CYS A 106 -11.12 -11.12 4.49
N ASN A 107 -10.02 -11.68 4.97
CA ASN A 107 -9.57 -11.58 6.36
C ASN A 107 -8.09 -11.17 6.42
N THR A 108 -7.54 -11.03 7.61
CA THR A 108 -6.16 -10.59 7.83
C THR A 108 -5.12 -11.56 7.25
N GLY A 109 -5.43 -12.86 7.19
CA GLY A 109 -4.50 -13.88 6.68
C GLY A 109 -4.41 -13.93 5.15
N ASN A 110 -5.35 -13.31 4.43
CA ASN A 110 -5.37 -13.34 2.97
C ASN A 110 -5.53 -11.96 2.31
N THR A 111 -5.33 -10.88 3.09
CA THR A 111 -5.38 -9.50 2.62
C THR A 111 -4.00 -8.87 2.74
N LEU A 112 -3.60 -8.09 1.74
CA LEU A 112 -2.44 -7.22 1.81
C LEU A 112 -2.82 -5.77 1.56
N PHE A 113 -1.99 -4.86 2.10
CA PHE A 113 -2.12 -3.41 1.93
C PHE A 113 -0.87 -2.87 1.24
N VAL A 114 -1.05 -2.01 0.26
CA VAL A 114 0.03 -1.32 -0.46
C VAL A 114 -0.14 0.18 -0.30
N GLY A 115 0.89 0.88 0.17
CA GLY A 115 0.88 2.33 0.33
C GLY A 115 2.27 2.91 0.50
N ASP A 116 2.38 4.25 0.47
CA ASP A 116 3.66 4.97 0.47
C ASP A 116 3.98 5.63 1.83
N GLN A 117 3.06 5.70 2.78
CA GLN A 117 3.23 6.39 4.06
C GLN A 117 3.29 5.43 5.25
N LEU A 118 4.37 5.52 6.05
CA LEU A 118 4.52 4.68 7.25
C LEU A 118 3.44 4.92 8.31
N PHE A 119 3.10 6.19 8.58
CA PHE A 119 2.22 6.55 9.70
C PHE A 119 0.73 6.44 9.40
N THR A 120 0.35 6.45 8.15
CA THR A 120 -1.05 6.27 7.74
C THR A 120 -1.31 4.87 7.21
N ASP A 121 -0.49 4.40 6.29
CA ASP A 121 -0.72 3.18 5.54
C ASP A 121 -0.21 1.94 6.27
N VAL A 122 1.11 1.89 6.49
CA VAL A 122 1.75 0.73 7.14
C VAL A 122 1.23 0.56 8.56
N TRP A 123 1.24 1.62 9.37
CA TRP A 123 0.78 1.53 10.75
C TRP A 123 -0.70 1.15 10.86
N GLY A 124 -1.55 1.73 9.99
CA GLY A 124 -2.97 1.39 9.97
C GLY A 124 -3.20 -0.08 9.62
N ALA A 125 -2.57 -0.58 8.55
CA ALA A 125 -2.65 -1.98 8.13
C ALA A 125 -2.14 -2.94 9.23
N ARG A 126 -0.97 -2.67 9.81
CA ARG A 126 -0.40 -3.49 10.88
C ARG A 126 -1.25 -3.53 12.15
N ARG A 127 -1.89 -2.43 12.52
CA ARG A 127 -2.85 -2.39 13.65
C ARG A 127 -4.06 -3.31 13.42
N CYS A 128 -4.38 -3.60 12.17
CA CYS A 128 -5.43 -4.54 11.79
C CYS A 128 -4.90 -5.95 11.52
N GLY A 129 -3.59 -6.20 11.65
CA GLY A 129 -2.98 -7.49 11.33
C GLY A 129 -2.90 -7.81 9.84
N ILE A 130 -2.97 -6.78 8.97
CA ILE A 130 -2.89 -6.93 7.51
C ILE A 130 -1.41 -6.87 7.09
N TYR A 131 -0.98 -7.76 6.21
CA TYR A 131 0.34 -7.73 5.59
C TYR A 131 0.54 -6.42 4.82
N SER A 132 1.59 -5.70 5.15
CA SER A 132 1.82 -4.34 4.68
C SER A 132 3.04 -4.24 3.76
N ILE A 133 2.83 -3.71 2.56
CA ILE A 133 3.89 -3.39 1.61
C ILE A 133 4.02 -1.87 1.53
N LEU A 134 5.17 -1.36 1.95
CA LEU A 134 5.54 0.03 1.74
C LEU A 134 6.15 0.17 0.35
N VAL A 135 5.78 1.22 -0.38
CA VAL A 135 6.42 1.59 -1.64
C VAL A 135 7.08 2.97 -1.52
N GLN A 136 8.05 3.26 -2.38
CA GLN A 136 8.59 4.62 -2.46
C GLN A 136 7.56 5.54 -3.12
N PRO A 137 7.38 6.77 -2.62
CA PRO A 137 6.47 7.72 -3.24
C PRO A 137 6.92 8.07 -4.66
N ILE A 138 5.97 8.15 -5.59
CA ILE A 138 6.21 8.43 -7.00
C ILE A 138 6.78 9.85 -7.16
N ALA A 139 6.12 10.85 -6.60
CA ALA A 139 6.57 12.23 -6.64
C ALA A 139 7.32 12.62 -5.35
N ARG A 140 8.38 13.44 -5.50
CA ARG A 140 9.11 14.01 -4.36
C ARG A 140 8.49 15.30 -3.82
N ARG A 141 7.64 15.97 -4.59
CA ARG A 141 6.95 17.20 -4.17
C ARG A 141 5.65 16.82 -3.46
N GLU A 142 5.58 17.14 -2.18
CA GLU A 142 4.45 16.86 -1.32
C GLU A 142 4.04 18.13 -0.55
N GLU A 143 2.82 18.16 -0.06
CA GLU A 143 2.35 19.23 0.83
C GLU A 143 3.24 19.31 2.09
N ILE A 144 3.40 20.52 2.66
CA ILE A 144 4.28 20.80 3.80
C ILE A 144 4.00 19.84 4.99
N GLN A 145 2.75 19.51 5.24
CA GLN A 145 2.36 18.57 6.31
C GLN A 145 2.90 17.16 6.08
N ILE A 146 2.97 16.73 4.83
CA ILE A 146 3.51 15.42 4.44
C ILE A 146 5.03 15.45 4.56
N VAL A 147 5.67 16.55 4.18
CA VAL A 147 7.13 16.74 4.29
C VAL A 147 7.61 16.54 5.75
N LEU A 148 6.91 17.12 6.73
CA LEU A 148 7.26 16.95 8.14
C LEU A 148 7.14 15.49 8.58
N LYS A 149 6.09 14.80 8.18
CA LYS A 149 5.91 13.36 8.44
C LYS A 149 7.05 12.52 7.82
N ARG A 150 7.50 12.87 6.60
CA ARG A 150 8.62 12.19 5.93
C ARG A 150 9.94 12.27 6.71
N TYR A 151 10.18 13.37 7.44
CA TYR A 151 11.34 13.45 8.33
C TYR A 151 11.29 12.43 9.45
N LEU A 152 10.13 12.26 10.07
CA LEU A 152 9.94 11.24 11.11
C LEU A 152 10.02 9.82 10.51
N GLU A 153 9.48 9.60 9.32
CA GLU A 153 9.57 8.34 8.61
C GLU A 153 11.03 7.94 8.32
N LYS A 154 11.93 8.88 8.00
CA LYS A 154 13.36 8.60 7.82
C LYS A 154 14.00 7.97 9.05
N ILE A 155 13.61 8.42 10.25
CA ILE A 155 14.11 7.85 11.52
C ILE A 155 13.63 6.40 11.66
N VAL A 156 12.36 6.15 11.38
CA VAL A 156 11.79 4.79 11.43
C VAL A 156 12.46 3.89 10.39
N LEU A 157 12.63 4.37 9.16
CA LEU A 157 13.28 3.63 8.08
C LEU A 157 14.75 3.32 8.39
N ALA A 158 15.48 4.25 9.00
CA ALA A 158 16.86 4.01 9.44
C ALA A 158 16.92 2.89 10.50
N SER A 159 15.96 2.88 11.45
CA SER A 159 15.82 1.82 12.44
C SER A 159 15.43 0.49 11.81
N TYR A 160 14.49 0.51 10.86
CA TYR A 160 14.07 -0.68 10.10
C TYR A 160 15.25 -1.26 9.31
N LYS A 161 16.03 -0.43 8.61
CA LYS A 161 17.23 -0.84 7.87
C LYS A 161 18.25 -1.54 8.76
N ARG A 162 18.49 -1.00 9.97
CA ARG A 162 19.38 -1.65 10.94
C ARG A 162 18.86 -3.03 11.37
N THR A 163 17.55 -3.15 11.55
CA THR A 163 16.91 -4.41 11.94
C THR A 163 17.01 -5.43 10.81
N CYS A 164 16.71 -5.06 9.57
CA CYS A 164 16.87 -5.92 8.40
C CYS A 164 18.32 -6.42 8.28
N ARG A 165 19.30 -5.51 8.41
CA ARG A 165 20.73 -5.89 8.37
C ARG A 165 21.12 -6.91 9.44
N LYS A 166 20.61 -6.75 10.67
CA LYS A 166 20.87 -7.71 11.76
C LYS A 166 20.24 -9.08 11.52
N GLN A 167 19.13 -9.12 10.80
CA GLN A 167 18.38 -10.34 10.50
C GLN A 167 18.75 -10.98 9.15
N GLY A 168 19.73 -10.41 8.41
CA GLY A 168 20.09 -10.89 7.07
C GLY A 168 19.00 -10.65 6.01
N ARG A 169 18.03 -9.74 6.29
CA ARG A 169 16.90 -9.43 5.38
C ARG A 169 17.23 -8.26 4.47
N ILE A 170 16.63 -8.26 3.28
CA ILE A 170 16.68 -7.12 2.36
C ILE A 170 15.86 -5.99 2.94
N PHE A 171 16.44 -4.77 2.96
CA PHE A 171 15.73 -3.57 3.42
C PHE A 171 14.79 -2.98 2.36
N LEU A 172 15.26 -2.89 1.12
CA LEU A 172 14.52 -2.32 -0.02
C LEU A 172 14.71 -3.22 -1.23
N TYR A 173 13.60 -3.74 -1.74
CA TYR A 173 13.59 -4.55 -2.95
C TYR A 173 13.47 -3.64 -4.17
N LYS A 174 14.38 -3.77 -5.14
CA LYS A 174 14.29 -3.08 -6.43
C LYS A 174 13.28 -3.73 -7.34
N GLU A 175 13.22 -5.05 -7.31
CA GLU A 175 12.24 -5.90 -7.97
C GLU A 175 11.87 -7.02 -7.00
N ASP A 176 10.62 -7.47 -7.04
CA ASP A 176 10.13 -8.53 -6.17
C ASP A 176 10.37 -9.91 -6.81
N LYS A 177 11.61 -10.13 -7.32
CA LYS A 177 11.97 -11.37 -7.99
C LYS A 177 12.32 -12.50 -7.03
N ASP A 178 12.84 -12.13 -5.85
CA ASP A 178 13.34 -13.08 -4.86
C ASP A 178 12.76 -12.74 -3.49
N ALA A 179 11.78 -13.49 -3.08
CA ALA A 179 11.46 -13.61 -1.68
C ALA A 179 11.80 -15.05 -1.29
N ASP A 180 12.76 -15.20 -0.42
CA ASP A 180 13.01 -16.42 0.33
C ASP A 180 11.80 -16.82 1.17
#